data_0b96deb539d860429a9d7ebe02e3ae75
#
_entry.id   0b96deb539d860429a9d7ebe02e3ae75
#
_cell.length_a   1.000
_cell.length_b   1.000
_cell.length_c   1.000
_cell.angle_alpha   90.00
_cell.angle_beta   90.00
_cell.angle_gamma   90.00
#
_symmetry.space_group_name_H-M   'P 1'
#
loop_
_entity.id
_entity.type
_entity.pdbx_description
1 polymer ?
#
loop_
_entity_poly.entity_id
_entity_poly.type
_entity_poly.pdbx_seq_one_letter_code
_entity_poly.pdbx_strand_id
1 'polypeptide(L)'
;PLVQTCVREVEEETGIVIGSAAVPLAALRDWGLRNVYEIYPVWRHRYADGVTHNTEHVFGLTVSPGTPVRLNPRVHRRFGWWPWREAADRCFAPSDAEGVLQLPRFLPVEPP
;
A
#
# COMPACT_ATOMS: atom_id res chain seq x y z
N PRO A 1 -2.72 16.10 4.04
CA PRO A 1 -3.37 15.37 2.96
C PRO A 1 -2.89 13.93 2.83
N LEU A 2 -3.76 13.05 2.33
CA LEU A 2 -3.49 11.62 2.22
C LEU A 2 -2.29 11.32 1.31
N VAL A 3 -2.13 12.06 0.23
CA VAL A 3 -1.00 11.86 -0.70
C VAL A 3 0.32 12.08 0.02
N GLN A 4 0.44 13.14 0.79
CA GLN A 4 1.66 13.43 1.53
C GLN A 4 1.96 12.36 2.58
N THR A 5 0.94 11.88 3.26
CA THR A 5 1.08 10.77 4.22
C THR A 5 1.56 9.51 3.51
N CYS A 6 0.98 9.18 2.37
CA CYS A 6 1.39 8.02 1.57
C CYS A 6 2.85 8.14 1.13
N VAL A 7 3.27 9.28 0.61
CA VAL A 7 4.66 9.54 0.19
C VAL A 7 5.63 9.30 1.34
N ARG A 8 5.32 9.83 2.50
CA ARG A 8 6.15 9.67 3.69
C ARG A 8 6.25 8.21 4.14
N GLU A 9 5.12 7.52 4.22
CA GLU A 9 5.08 6.13 4.68
C GLU A 9 5.80 5.18 3.72
N VAL A 10 5.67 5.40 2.41
CA VAL A 10 6.38 4.59 1.41
C VAL A 10 7.90 4.74 1.60
N GLU A 11 8.39 5.95 1.80
CA GLU A 11 9.81 6.17 2.05
C GLU A 11 10.27 5.51 3.35
N GLU A 12 9.51 5.67 4.42
CA GLU A 12 9.84 5.07 5.72
C GLU A 12 9.88 3.54 5.65
N GLU A 13 8.97 2.93 4.91
CA GLU A 13 8.83 1.47 4.87
C GLU A 13 9.69 0.80 3.81
N THR A 14 9.97 1.46 2.70
CA THR A 14 10.64 0.85 1.54
C THR A 14 11.90 1.56 1.06
N GLY A 15 12.16 2.76 1.57
CA GLY A 15 13.26 3.59 1.10
C GLY A 15 13.01 4.26 -0.25
N ILE A 16 11.85 4.04 -0.87
CA ILE A 16 11.51 4.65 -2.15
C ILE A 16 11.08 6.10 -1.94
N VAL A 17 11.76 7.04 -2.59
CA VAL A 17 11.46 8.47 -2.51
C VAL A 17 10.56 8.87 -3.68
N ILE A 18 9.28 9.03 -3.42
CA ILE A 18 8.31 9.51 -4.41
C ILE A 18 8.51 11.01 -4.60
N GLY A 19 8.59 11.44 -5.85
CA GLY A 19 8.94 12.83 -6.21
C GLY A 19 10.40 12.99 -6.62
N SER A 20 11.18 11.91 -6.60
CA SER A 20 12.55 11.89 -7.12
C SER A 20 12.56 11.70 -8.64
N ALA A 21 13.74 11.87 -9.26
CA ALA A 21 13.88 11.63 -10.69
C ALA A 21 13.55 10.19 -11.09
N ALA A 22 13.90 9.22 -10.24
CA ALA A 22 13.66 7.80 -10.50
C ALA A 22 12.19 7.40 -10.30
N VAL A 23 11.49 8.06 -9.35
CA VAL A 23 10.10 7.75 -9.02
C VAL A 23 9.34 9.08 -8.91
N PRO A 24 8.86 9.62 -10.04
CA PRO A 24 8.15 10.91 -10.02
C PRO A 24 6.80 10.79 -9.32
N LEU A 25 6.28 11.92 -8.85
CA LEU A 25 4.98 11.97 -8.18
C LEU A 25 3.85 11.40 -9.06
N ALA A 26 3.93 11.58 -10.38
CA ALA A 26 2.95 11.02 -11.32
C ALA A 26 2.88 9.49 -11.30
N ALA A 27 3.89 8.80 -10.78
CA ALA A 27 3.89 7.35 -10.62
C ALA A 27 2.99 6.87 -9.47
N LEU A 28 2.62 7.77 -8.56
CA LEU A 28 1.70 7.49 -7.47
C LEU A 28 0.27 7.85 -7.89
N ARG A 29 -0.64 6.91 -7.71
CA ARG A 29 -2.04 7.11 -8.09
C ARG A 29 -2.96 6.69 -6.96
N ASP A 30 -3.85 7.59 -6.57
CA ASP A 30 -4.97 7.26 -5.68
C ASP A 30 -5.99 6.46 -6.49
N TRP A 31 -6.25 5.22 -6.07
CA TRP A 31 -7.20 4.35 -6.77
C TRP A 31 -8.66 4.67 -6.43
N GLY A 32 -8.90 5.53 -5.44
CA GLY A 32 -10.26 5.84 -5.01
C GLY A 32 -10.94 4.72 -4.26
N LEU A 33 -10.21 3.69 -3.89
CA LEU A 33 -10.73 2.57 -3.10
C LEU A 33 -10.60 2.88 -1.62
N ARG A 34 -11.63 2.52 -0.88
CA ARG A 34 -11.67 2.71 0.58
C ARG A 34 -12.16 1.43 1.23
N ASN A 35 -11.43 0.99 2.26
CA ASN A 35 -11.84 -0.12 3.10
C ASN A 35 -12.14 0.42 4.49
N VAL A 36 -13.36 0.23 4.96
CA VAL A 36 -13.75 0.61 6.32
C VAL A 36 -13.79 -0.67 7.14
N TYR A 37 -13.05 -0.70 8.24
CA TYR A 37 -13.04 -1.85 9.11
C TYR A 37 -13.21 -1.45 10.58
N GLU A 38 -13.74 -2.37 11.35
CA GLU A 38 -13.90 -2.19 12.79
C GLU A 38 -12.55 -2.37 13.48
N ILE A 39 -12.20 -1.42 14.35
CA ILE A 39 -10.97 -1.48 15.12
C ILE A 39 -11.14 -2.51 16.23
N TYR A 40 -10.18 -3.42 16.38
CA TYR A 40 -10.18 -4.36 17.49
C TYR A 40 -10.27 -3.60 18.82
N PRO A 41 -11.18 -4.01 19.74
CA PRO A 41 -11.38 -3.28 21.00
C PRO A 41 -10.09 -3.03 21.79
N VAL A 42 -9.15 -3.98 21.76
CA VAL A 42 -7.87 -3.86 22.45
C VAL A 42 -7.01 -2.72 21.94
N TRP A 43 -7.23 -2.26 20.70
CA TRP A 43 -6.45 -1.19 20.09
C TRP A 43 -7.18 0.16 20.06
N ARG A 44 -8.45 0.23 20.47
CA ARG A 44 -9.24 1.47 20.41
C ARG A 44 -8.67 2.60 21.24
N HIS A 45 -7.89 2.29 22.29
CA HIS A 45 -7.24 3.31 23.10
C HIS A 45 -6.22 4.17 22.34
N ARG A 46 -5.79 3.73 21.16
CA ARG A 46 -4.86 4.48 20.28
C ARG A 46 -5.58 5.55 19.45
N TYR A 47 -6.90 5.60 19.51
CA TYR A 47 -7.75 6.49 18.72
C TYR A 47 -8.50 7.43 19.66
N ALA A 48 -9.11 8.49 19.10
CA ALA A 48 -9.97 9.39 19.85
C ALA A 48 -11.18 8.63 20.44
N ASP A 49 -11.71 9.13 21.55
CA ASP A 49 -12.87 8.54 22.20
C ASP A 49 -14.06 8.43 21.22
N GLY A 50 -14.73 7.28 21.24
CA GLY A 50 -15.88 7.03 20.40
C GLY A 50 -15.55 6.54 18.98
N VAL A 51 -14.27 6.51 18.60
CA VAL A 51 -13.84 5.98 17.29
C VAL A 51 -13.83 4.46 17.35
N THR A 52 -14.65 3.82 16.52
CA THR A 52 -14.79 2.35 16.45
C THR A 52 -14.36 1.77 15.11
N HIS A 53 -14.26 2.60 14.06
CA HIS A 53 -13.93 2.18 12.70
C HIS A 53 -12.78 3.02 12.14
N ASN A 54 -12.00 2.41 11.27
CA ASN A 54 -10.94 3.07 10.54
C ASN A 54 -11.16 2.90 9.04
N THR A 55 -10.71 3.89 8.26
CA THR A 55 -10.80 3.85 6.80
C THR A 55 -9.42 3.75 6.20
N GLU A 56 -9.19 2.72 5.39
CA GLU A 56 -7.98 2.59 4.59
C GLU A 56 -8.22 3.16 3.20
N HIS A 57 -7.27 3.95 2.72
CA HIS A 57 -7.24 4.43 1.34
C HIS A 57 -6.16 3.68 0.57
N VAL A 58 -6.46 3.28 -0.66
CA VAL A 58 -5.54 2.47 -1.47
C VAL A 58 -4.90 3.33 -2.55
N PHE A 59 -3.57 3.28 -2.60
CA PHE A 59 -2.76 3.93 -3.62
C PHE A 59 -1.97 2.88 -4.40
N GLY A 60 -1.77 3.13 -5.68
CA GLY A 60 -0.86 2.35 -6.50
C GLY A 60 0.39 3.15 -6.84
N LEU A 61 1.54 2.50 -6.78
CA LEU A 61 2.82 3.10 -7.17
C LEU A 61 3.47 2.27 -8.25
N THR A 62 3.75 2.90 -9.39
CA THR A 62 4.48 2.25 -10.48
C THR A 62 5.96 2.56 -10.36
N VAL A 63 6.78 1.52 -10.34
CA VAL A 63 8.23 1.66 -10.26
C VAL A 63 8.90 0.87 -11.37
N SER A 64 10.09 1.30 -11.77
CA SER A 64 10.89 0.59 -12.78
C SER A 64 11.40 -0.73 -12.23
N PRO A 65 11.56 -1.76 -13.10
CA PRO A 65 12.22 -3.00 -12.69
C PRO A 65 13.60 -2.71 -12.08
N GLY A 66 13.92 -3.39 -11.00
CA GLY A 66 15.21 -3.21 -10.32
C GLY A 66 15.26 -2.01 -9.37
N THR A 67 14.13 -1.32 -9.14
CA THR A 67 14.09 -0.25 -8.14
C THR A 67 14.51 -0.79 -6.77
N PRO A 68 15.53 -0.19 -6.12
CA PRO A 68 15.98 -0.67 -4.82
C PRO A 68 14.89 -0.51 -3.75
N VAL A 69 14.76 -1.53 -2.91
CA VAL A 69 13.86 -1.52 -1.75
C VAL A 69 14.69 -1.78 -0.50
N ARG A 70 14.57 -0.90 0.47
CA ARG A 70 15.19 -1.07 1.79
C ARG A 70 14.11 -1.07 2.85
N LEU A 71 13.81 -2.23 3.38
CA LEU A 71 12.76 -2.38 4.37
C LEU A 71 13.14 -1.78 5.72
N ASN A 72 12.13 -1.21 6.39
CA ASN A 72 12.24 -0.88 7.81
C ASN A 72 12.11 -2.19 8.60
N PRO A 73 13.16 -2.66 9.29
CA PRO A 73 13.13 -3.97 9.98
C PRO A 73 12.15 -4.02 11.14
N ARG A 74 11.66 -2.88 11.63
CA ARG A 74 10.64 -2.82 12.68
C ARG A 74 9.25 -3.17 12.17
N VAL A 75 9.02 -3.01 10.84
CA VAL A 75 7.70 -3.18 10.22
C VAL A 75 7.69 -4.42 9.34
N HIS A 76 8.73 -4.61 8.52
CA HIS A 76 8.80 -5.69 7.56
C HIS A 76 10.12 -6.43 7.66
N ARG A 77 10.12 -7.74 7.39
CA ARG A 77 11.32 -8.58 7.41
C ARG A 77 11.83 -8.92 6.03
N ARG A 78 10.95 -9.01 5.03
CA ARG A 78 11.31 -9.33 3.65
C ARG A 78 10.23 -8.85 2.70
N PHE A 79 10.62 -8.72 1.44
CA PHE A 79 9.74 -8.34 0.35
C PHE A 79 10.00 -9.21 -0.87
N GLY A 80 9.14 -9.08 -1.88
CA GLY A 80 9.33 -9.73 -3.17
C GLY A 80 8.45 -9.10 -4.22
N TRP A 81 8.69 -9.52 -5.46
CA TRP A 81 7.90 -9.10 -6.61
C TRP A 81 7.26 -10.34 -7.23
N TRP A 82 5.95 -10.31 -7.38
CA TRP A 82 5.17 -11.44 -7.89
C TRP A 82 4.18 -10.98 -8.94
N PRO A 83 3.75 -11.88 -9.85
CA PRO A 83 2.56 -11.62 -10.65
C PRO A 83 1.39 -11.25 -9.73
N TRP A 84 0.49 -10.40 -10.21
CA TRP A 84 -0.51 -9.78 -9.34
C TRP A 84 -1.42 -10.77 -8.60
N ARG A 85 -1.80 -11.88 -9.23
CA ARG A 85 -2.61 -12.90 -8.54
C ARG A 85 -1.84 -13.60 -7.45
N GLU A 86 -0.59 -13.96 -7.70
CA GLU A 86 0.25 -14.58 -6.70
C GLU A 86 0.55 -13.60 -5.55
N ALA A 87 0.74 -12.32 -5.87
CA ALA A 87 0.92 -11.29 -4.86
C ALA A 87 -0.31 -11.21 -3.93
N ALA A 88 -1.53 -11.28 -4.49
CA ALA A 88 -2.74 -11.30 -3.69
C ALA A 88 -2.81 -12.51 -2.78
N ASP A 89 -2.43 -13.68 -3.28
CA ASP A 89 -2.43 -14.92 -2.48
C ASP A 89 -1.44 -14.87 -1.31
N ARG A 90 -0.39 -14.05 -1.41
CA ARG A 90 0.62 -13.90 -0.37
C ARG A 90 0.28 -12.83 0.66
N CYS A 91 -0.78 -12.05 0.44
CA CYS A 91 -1.22 -11.05 1.41
C CYS A 91 -1.79 -11.71 2.66
N PHE A 92 -1.39 -11.21 3.82
CA PHE A 92 -1.92 -11.69 5.10
C PHE A 92 -3.36 -11.22 5.32
N ALA A 93 -3.63 -9.93 5.08
CA ALA A 93 -4.94 -9.35 5.31
C ALA A 93 -5.83 -9.48 4.06
N PRO A 94 -7.10 -9.93 4.20
CA PRO A 94 -8.02 -10.02 3.06
C PRO A 94 -8.22 -8.70 2.32
N SER A 95 -8.22 -7.57 3.02
CA SER A 95 -8.37 -6.24 2.40
C SER A 95 -7.21 -5.90 1.48
N ASP A 96 -5.98 -6.29 1.85
CA ASP A 96 -4.80 -6.10 1.01
C ASP A 96 -4.89 -6.97 -0.24
N ALA A 97 -5.29 -8.22 -0.10
CA ALA A 97 -5.47 -9.13 -1.23
C ALA A 97 -6.52 -8.59 -2.22
N GLU A 98 -7.65 -8.09 -1.73
CA GLU A 98 -8.68 -7.48 -2.57
C GLU A 98 -8.15 -6.26 -3.30
N GLY A 99 -7.35 -5.42 -2.65
CA GLY A 99 -6.71 -4.28 -3.28
C GLY A 99 -5.82 -4.70 -4.44
N VAL A 100 -4.99 -5.71 -4.25
CA VAL A 100 -4.11 -6.25 -5.31
C VAL A 100 -4.94 -6.82 -6.47
N LEU A 101 -6.03 -7.50 -6.21
CA LEU A 101 -6.89 -8.06 -7.24
C LEU A 101 -7.62 -6.99 -8.07
N GLN A 102 -7.62 -5.72 -7.64
CA GLN A 102 -8.15 -4.60 -8.41
C GLN A 102 -7.15 -4.03 -9.43
N LEU A 103 -5.90 -4.49 -9.43
CA LEU A 103 -4.86 -3.96 -10.31
C LEU A 103 -5.28 -3.86 -11.78
N PRO A 104 -5.95 -4.85 -12.39
CA PRO A 104 -6.36 -4.75 -13.80
C PRO A 104 -7.27 -3.57 -14.12
N ARG A 105 -7.95 -2.98 -13.13
CA ARG A 105 -8.81 -1.80 -13.31
C ARG A 105 -8.01 -0.51 -13.46
N PHE A 106 -6.78 -0.47 -12.97
CA PHE A 106 -5.98 0.74 -12.86
C PHE A 106 -4.75 0.73 -13.74
N LEU A 107 -4.23 -0.46 -14.04
CA LEU A 107 -3.02 -0.65 -14.83
C LEU A 107 -3.27 -1.73 -15.88
N PRO A 108 -2.72 -1.57 -17.10
CA PRO A 108 -2.73 -2.66 -18.06
C PRO A 108 -1.80 -3.76 -17.53
N VAL A 109 -2.39 -4.93 -17.24
CA VAL A 109 -1.65 -6.11 -16.80
C VAL A 109 -1.92 -7.25 -17.77
N GLU A 110 -0.92 -8.11 -17.96
CA GLU A 110 -1.08 -9.30 -18.78
C GLU A 110 -1.97 -10.32 -18.06
N PRO A 111 -2.80 -11.09 -18.79
CA PRO A 111 -3.54 -12.18 -18.19
C PRO A 111 -2.56 -13.17 -17.55
N PRO A 112 -2.90 -13.70 -16.38
CA PRO A 112 -2.05 -14.67 -15.72
C PRO A 112 -1.95 -16.00 -16.48
#